data_7d60bc772401d0c6e6a44c1319c833d7
#
_entry.id   7d60bc772401d0c6e6a44c1319c833d7
#
_cell.length_a   1.000
_cell.length_b   1.000
_cell.length_c   1.000
_cell.angle_alpha   90.00
_cell.angle_beta   90.00
_cell.angle_gamma   90.00
#
_symmetry.space_group_name_H-M   'P 1'
#
loop_
_entity.id
_entity.type
_entity.pdbx_description
1 polymer ?
#
loop_
_entity_poly.entity_id
_entity_poly.type
_entity_poly.pdbx_seq_one_letter_code
_entity_poly.pdbx_strand_id
1 'polypeptide(L)'
;MKRLNICLINPKFDPSYWGFDYALPLYPGNKKCTMVTGALPHLAGLVPDHNIVLLDENVEPIDFASLKRFDLVGVTGMIVQKERMRQILERLRELNIFAVVGGAYASVNESFFDGLCDVLFTGEADETWPAFVNAFASGKNYENIYKQANPTDMTKLPKARFDLLRVDRYASGALQFSRGCPFRCEFCDIIVTFGRRPRMKRPEQLLDELDEMRKAGFFSCFIVDDNFIGNKKAAKELLRMIITWQERHSFPLRLTTEASINLADDSELLELLYQANFRSVFIGIETPRQDSLKETKKFQNITGDSLEAKLTRIRNAGLEVSAGFIVGFDNDDKQIFEDQFRFIQDNGILLAMVGMLVAVPKTPLYDRLEKEGRLRLDDANCNIMPAQMSPAELRTGYWSLLNRLYTPESFLDRYFHQFRQPEFNRRRTGIAAKTAGGYNPLKTLLYGFILTWNLFRTLLRDGSLKAVGGTYLRYFFSDGRRYLRGAGGFAQFVNRCAVHWHFYKFTREMTAGRLRLYNSG
;
A
#
# COMPACT_ATOMS: atom_id res chain seq x y z
N MET A 1 22.38 -6.16 -31.90
CA MET A 1 22.06 -5.20 -30.87
C MET A 1 23.00 -5.41 -29.70
N LYS A 2 23.57 -4.35 -29.09
CA LYS A 2 24.45 -4.47 -27.93
C LYS A 2 23.62 -4.94 -26.74
N ARG A 3 24.11 -5.93 -25.98
CA ARG A 3 23.51 -6.30 -24.70
C ARG A 3 23.93 -5.27 -23.65
N LEU A 4 22.96 -4.54 -23.10
CA LEU A 4 23.19 -3.49 -22.11
C LEU A 4 23.26 -4.07 -20.70
N ASN A 5 24.00 -3.37 -19.83
CA ASN A 5 23.94 -3.52 -18.38
C ASN A 5 23.05 -2.40 -17.83
N ILE A 6 21.91 -2.74 -17.26
CA ILE A 6 20.87 -1.81 -16.78
C ILE A 6 20.70 -1.99 -15.27
N CYS A 7 20.72 -0.90 -14.51
CA CYS A 7 20.31 -0.90 -13.11
C CYS A 7 18.99 -0.16 -12.95
N LEU A 8 18.01 -0.79 -12.31
CA LEU A 8 16.73 -0.15 -11.94
C LEU A 8 16.66 0.04 -10.43
N ILE A 9 16.40 1.26 -9.99
CA ILE A 9 16.42 1.65 -8.58
C ILE A 9 15.02 2.01 -8.10
N ASN A 10 14.61 1.39 -6.97
CA ASN A 10 13.52 1.87 -6.12
C ASN A 10 14.12 2.66 -4.95
N PRO A 11 13.94 3.98 -4.88
CA PRO A 11 14.47 4.81 -3.81
C PRO A 11 13.87 4.44 -2.45
N LYS A 12 14.59 4.74 -1.39
CA LYS A 12 14.13 4.52 -0.01
C LYS A 12 12.89 5.36 0.29
N PHE A 13 11.94 4.73 0.98
CA PHE A 13 10.80 5.41 1.60
C PHE A 13 11.20 5.98 2.97
N ASP A 14 10.67 7.13 3.29
CA ASP A 14 10.61 7.56 4.69
C ASP A 14 9.61 6.69 5.46
N PRO A 15 9.76 6.57 6.79
CA PRO A 15 8.79 5.84 7.61
C PRO A 15 7.35 6.29 7.32
N SER A 16 6.48 5.33 7.08
CA SER A 16 5.10 5.60 6.63
C SER A 16 4.10 4.59 7.22
N TYR A 17 2.82 4.83 7.02
CA TYR A 17 1.77 3.87 7.39
C TYR A 17 2.02 2.46 6.82
N TRP A 18 2.52 2.38 5.58
CA TRP A 18 2.76 1.12 4.87
C TRP A 18 4.15 0.51 5.12
N GLY A 19 5.10 1.31 5.63
CA GLY A 19 6.48 0.87 5.83
C GLY A 19 6.63 -0.14 6.95
N PHE A 20 5.81 -0.04 7.99
CA PHE A 20 5.93 -0.84 9.22
C PHE A 20 7.33 -0.79 9.85
N ASP A 21 8.04 0.32 9.67
CA ASP A 21 9.45 0.51 10.02
C ASP A 21 9.76 0.22 11.48
N TYR A 22 8.84 0.52 12.39
CA TYR A 22 8.99 0.23 13.82
C TYR A 22 8.55 -1.18 14.21
N ALA A 23 7.82 -1.89 13.34
CA ALA A 23 7.41 -3.27 13.58
C ALA A 23 8.38 -4.29 12.96
N LEU A 24 8.89 -4.04 11.76
CA LEU A 24 9.77 -4.97 11.03
C LEU A 24 10.96 -5.45 11.85
N PRO A 25 11.69 -4.61 12.64
CA PRO A 25 12.79 -5.06 13.45
C PRO A 25 12.41 -6.01 14.59
N LEU A 26 11.12 -6.08 14.94
CA LEU A 26 10.61 -6.96 16.00
C LEU A 26 10.46 -8.40 15.52
N TYR A 27 10.24 -8.60 14.22
CA TYR A 27 9.99 -9.92 13.65
C TYR A 27 11.29 -10.75 13.54
N PRO A 28 11.22 -12.06 13.81
CA PRO A 28 12.33 -12.95 13.52
C PRO A 28 12.58 -13.02 11.99
N GLY A 29 13.83 -13.13 11.62
CA GLY A 29 14.26 -13.06 10.22
C GLY A 29 14.70 -11.64 9.84
N ASN A 30 15.50 -11.53 8.81
CA ASN A 30 16.13 -10.26 8.43
C ASN A 30 15.27 -9.50 7.39
N LYS A 31 13.97 -9.33 7.69
CA LYS A 31 13.05 -8.57 6.84
C LYS A 31 13.36 -7.08 6.94
N LYS A 32 13.48 -6.40 5.79
CA LYS A 32 13.86 -4.99 5.69
C LYS A 32 12.73 -4.13 5.11
N CYS A 33 11.86 -4.74 4.32
CA CYS A 33 10.75 -4.06 3.67
C CYS A 33 9.45 -4.87 3.82
N THR A 34 8.33 -4.19 3.87
CA THR A 34 7.01 -4.82 4.05
C THR A 34 6.59 -5.62 2.82
N MET A 35 6.73 -5.04 1.63
CA MET A 35 6.27 -5.65 0.39
C MET A 35 7.32 -5.54 -0.71
N VAL A 36 7.33 -6.52 -1.62
CA VAL A 36 8.14 -6.42 -2.83
C VAL A 36 7.69 -5.25 -3.69
N THR A 37 8.63 -4.58 -4.35
CA THR A 37 8.29 -3.61 -5.40
C THR A 37 7.85 -4.34 -6.67
N GLY A 38 6.72 -3.95 -7.25
CA GLY A 38 6.21 -4.55 -8.48
C GLY A 38 6.79 -3.92 -9.75
N ALA A 39 7.13 -2.62 -9.70
CA ALA A 39 7.55 -1.86 -10.88
C ALA A 39 8.89 -2.36 -11.46
N LEU A 40 9.90 -2.57 -10.62
CA LEU A 40 11.23 -2.97 -11.10
C LEU A 40 11.23 -4.35 -11.77
N PRO A 41 10.66 -5.42 -11.16
CA PRO A 41 10.55 -6.73 -11.82
C PRO A 41 9.75 -6.69 -13.11
N HIS A 42 8.72 -5.85 -13.16
CA HIS A 42 7.90 -5.68 -14.35
C HIS A 42 8.71 -5.07 -15.51
N LEU A 43 9.39 -3.94 -15.27
CA LEU A 43 10.26 -3.29 -16.26
C LEU A 43 11.38 -4.22 -16.76
N ALA A 44 11.93 -5.03 -15.86
CA ALA A 44 12.93 -6.03 -16.21
C ALA A 44 12.37 -7.13 -17.14
N GLY A 45 11.12 -7.54 -16.90
CA GLY A 45 10.43 -8.53 -17.74
C GLY A 45 10.18 -8.04 -19.16
N LEU A 46 10.03 -6.73 -19.37
CA LEU A 46 9.80 -6.13 -20.68
C LEU A 46 11.05 -6.13 -21.60
N VAL A 47 12.25 -6.27 -21.04
CA VAL A 47 13.53 -6.21 -21.78
C VAL A 47 14.45 -7.38 -21.40
N PRO A 48 14.02 -8.63 -21.61
CA PRO A 48 14.68 -9.84 -21.10
C PRO A 48 16.07 -10.11 -21.70
N ASP A 49 16.38 -9.52 -22.86
CA ASP A 49 17.63 -9.74 -23.60
C ASP A 49 18.83 -8.96 -23.02
N HIS A 50 18.60 -8.13 -22.00
CA HIS A 50 19.62 -7.30 -21.38
C HIS A 50 20.03 -7.84 -19.98
N ASN A 51 21.20 -7.40 -19.49
CA ASN A 51 21.65 -7.70 -18.15
C ASN A 51 21.02 -6.68 -17.19
N ILE A 52 20.14 -7.13 -16.29
CA ILE A 52 19.40 -6.23 -15.42
C ILE A 52 19.72 -6.52 -13.94
N VAL A 53 20.00 -5.47 -13.21
CA VAL A 53 20.12 -5.48 -11.75
C VAL A 53 18.99 -4.63 -11.17
N LEU A 54 18.25 -5.19 -10.23
CA LEU A 54 17.22 -4.48 -9.47
C LEU A 54 17.79 -4.12 -8.09
N LEU A 55 17.78 -2.83 -7.78
CA LEU A 55 18.27 -2.30 -6.52
C LEU A 55 17.10 -1.62 -5.79
N ASP A 56 16.67 -2.23 -4.69
CA ASP A 56 15.70 -1.61 -3.80
C ASP A 56 16.41 -1.04 -2.57
N GLU A 57 16.48 0.30 -2.48
CA GLU A 57 17.17 0.98 -1.40
C GLU A 57 16.50 0.76 -0.02
N ASN A 58 15.27 0.27 0.01
CA ASN A 58 14.60 -0.15 1.25
C ASN A 58 15.19 -1.46 1.81
N VAL A 59 15.89 -2.20 0.99
CA VAL A 59 16.46 -3.51 1.32
C VAL A 59 17.97 -3.45 1.49
N GLU A 60 18.65 -2.71 0.62
CA GLU A 60 20.09 -2.57 0.60
C GLU A 60 20.53 -1.17 0.16
N PRO A 61 21.62 -0.62 0.71
CA PRO A 61 22.09 0.71 0.36
C PRO A 61 22.60 0.77 -1.09
N ILE A 62 22.50 1.95 -1.71
CA ILE A 62 23.08 2.21 -3.03
C ILE A 62 24.60 2.39 -2.90
N ASP A 63 25.38 1.56 -3.59
CA ASP A 63 26.78 1.83 -3.85
C ASP A 63 26.94 2.60 -5.16
N PHE A 64 26.99 3.93 -5.07
CA PHE A 64 27.09 4.82 -6.23
C PHE A 64 28.36 4.59 -7.06
N ALA A 65 29.46 4.15 -6.46
CA ALA A 65 30.69 3.87 -7.21
C ALA A 65 30.50 2.70 -8.17
N SER A 66 29.76 1.68 -7.74
CA SER A 66 29.46 0.50 -8.55
C SER A 66 28.51 0.78 -9.71
N LEU A 67 27.74 1.87 -9.66
CA LEU A 67 26.79 2.22 -10.73
C LEU A 67 27.47 2.63 -12.05
N LYS A 68 28.74 3.03 -12.02
CA LYS A 68 29.53 3.36 -13.24
C LYS A 68 29.69 2.20 -14.22
N ARG A 69 29.44 0.97 -13.80
CA ARG A 69 29.51 -0.22 -14.67
C ARG A 69 28.29 -0.42 -15.56
N PHE A 70 27.21 0.32 -15.29
CA PHE A 70 25.95 0.20 -16.05
C PHE A 70 25.95 1.18 -17.23
N ASP A 71 25.37 0.74 -18.34
CA ASP A 71 25.17 1.58 -19.52
C ASP A 71 24.09 2.63 -19.28
N LEU A 72 23.10 2.32 -18.42
CA LEU A 72 22.08 3.24 -17.93
C LEU A 72 21.54 2.85 -16.56
N VAL A 73 21.07 3.84 -15.80
CA VAL A 73 20.42 3.67 -14.51
C VAL A 73 19.01 4.25 -14.55
N GLY A 74 18.01 3.44 -14.24
CA GLY A 74 16.61 3.86 -14.15
C GLY A 74 16.18 4.09 -12.70
N VAL A 75 15.48 5.19 -12.43
CA VAL A 75 14.91 5.52 -11.12
C VAL A 75 13.40 5.64 -11.23
N THR A 76 12.65 4.94 -10.37
CA THR A 76 11.19 5.02 -10.35
C THR A 76 10.70 5.24 -8.93
N GLY A 77 9.63 6.03 -8.76
CA GLY A 77 9.09 6.26 -7.42
C GLY A 77 7.76 6.99 -7.40
N MET A 78 7.24 7.08 -6.19
CA MET A 78 6.01 7.81 -5.85
C MET A 78 6.35 9.19 -5.25
N ILE A 79 5.33 10.02 -5.03
CA ILE A 79 5.48 11.36 -4.43
C ILE A 79 6.23 11.33 -3.08
N VAL A 80 6.03 10.28 -2.29
CA VAL A 80 6.71 10.07 -1.01
C VAL A 80 8.22 9.84 -1.13
N GLN A 81 8.72 9.51 -2.33
CA GLN A 81 10.13 9.28 -2.62
C GLN A 81 10.79 10.44 -3.38
N LYS A 82 10.05 11.51 -3.71
CA LYS A 82 10.50 12.57 -4.62
C LYS A 82 11.87 13.15 -4.26
N GLU A 83 12.10 13.45 -2.99
CA GLU A 83 13.38 14.04 -2.55
C GLU A 83 14.54 13.04 -2.66
N ARG A 84 14.26 11.76 -2.35
CA ARG A 84 15.28 10.73 -2.51
C ARG A 84 15.56 10.45 -3.99
N MET A 85 14.55 10.51 -4.85
CA MET A 85 14.74 10.46 -6.31
C MET A 85 15.67 11.58 -6.77
N ARG A 86 15.41 12.84 -6.34
CA ARG A 86 16.26 13.99 -6.67
C ARG A 86 17.71 13.75 -6.26
N GLN A 87 17.96 13.39 -5.00
CA GLN A 87 19.32 13.13 -4.47
C GLN A 87 20.06 12.05 -5.27
N ILE A 88 19.35 10.99 -5.65
CA ILE A 88 19.94 9.92 -6.47
C ILE A 88 20.31 10.45 -7.84
N LEU A 89 19.42 11.18 -8.50
CA LEU A 89 19.64 11.73 -9.84
C LEU A 89 20.76 12.77 -9.88
N GLU A 90 20.81 13.67 -8.90
CA GLU A 90 21.92 14.63 -8.73
C GLU A 90 23.26 13.88 -8.60
N ARG A 91 23.29 12.81 -7.82
CA ARG A 91 24.49 12.01 -7.65
C ARG A 91 24.89 11.24 -8.92
N LEU A 92 23.92 10.70 -9.68
CA LEU A 92 24.19 10.07 -10.98
C LEU A 92 24.76 11.08 -11.97
N ARG A 93 24.23 12.30 -12.02
CA ARG A 93 24.73 13.39 -12.87
C ARG A 93 26.16 13.77 -12.52
N GLU A 94 26.50 13.94 -11.23
CA GLU A 94 27.89 14.21 -10.76
C GLU A 94 28.87 13.12 -11.22
N LEU A 95 28.41 11.88 -11.32
CA LEU A 95 29.21 10.72 -11.73
C LEU A 95 29.21 10.50 -13.26
N ASN A 96 28.52 11.36 -14.03
CA ASN A 96 28.31 11.25 -15.48
C ASN A 96 27.70 9.88 -15.88
N ILE A 97 26.71 9.40 -15.12
CA ILE A 97 25.98 8.17 -15.38
C ILE A 97 24.68 8.52 -16.07
N PHE A 98 24.40 7.87 -17.22
CA PHE A 98 23.16 8.06 -17.97
C PHE A 98 21.94 7.64 -17.12
N ALA A 99 21.04 8.56 -16.88
CA ALA A 99 19.92 8.39 -15.95
C ALA A 99 18.56 8.51 -16.65
N VAL A 100 17.68 7.54 -16.43
CA VAL A 100 16.29 7.60 -16.87
C VAL A 100 15.35 7.60 -15.68
N VAL A 101 14.22 8.29 -15.79
CA VAL A 101 13.23 8.42 -14.71
C VAL A 101 11.85 8.05 -15.20
N GLY A 102 11.07 7.42 -14.33
CA GLY A 102 9.65 7.14 -14.56
C GLY A 102 8.89 6.90 -13.27
N GLY A 103 7.69 6.37 -13.39
CA GLY A 103 6.84 6.02 -12.26
C GLY A 103 5.74 7.04 -11.96
N ALA A 104 5.01 6.80 -10.85
CA ALA A 104 3.80 7.55 -10.54
C ALA A 104 4.06 9.05 -10.37
N TYR A 105 5.13 9.44 -9.66
CA TYR A 105 5.40 10.87 -9.44
C TYR A 105 5.84 11.58 -10.73
N ALA A 106 6.67 10.94 -11.55
CA ALA A 106 7.09 11.48 -12.84
C ALA A 106 5.88 11.69 -13.79
N SER A 107 4.87 10.84 -13.69
CA SER A 107 3.68 10.91 -14.55
C SER A 107 2.77 12.11 -14.23
N VAL A 108 2.79 12.61 -13.00
CA VAL A 108 1.94 13.73 -12.57
C VAL A 108 2.71 15.04 -12.41
N ASN A 109 4.04 15.01 -12.35
CA ASN A 109 4.87 16.21 -12.15
C ASN A 109 6.20 16.10 -12.93
N GLU A 110 6.11 16.24 -14.26
CA GLU A 110 7.27 16.16 -15.16
C GLU A 110 8.32 17.21 -14.88
N SER A 111 7.89 18.46 -14.65
CA SER A 111 8.80 19.61 -14.46
C SER A 111 9.71 19.49 -13.24
N PHE A 112 9.35 18.67 -12.26
CA PHE A 112 10.23 18.38 -11.12
C PHE A 112 11.55 17.74 -11.54
N PHE A 113 11.58 17.05 -12.67
CA PHE A 113 12.73 16.31 -13.17
C PHE A 113 13.52 17.06 -14.25
N ASP A 114 13.17 18.33 -14.54
CA ASP A 114 13.87 19.15 -15.53
C ASP A 114 15.36 19.29 -15.17
N GLY A 115 16.22 18.88 -16.11
CA GLY A 115 17.67 18.88 -15.94
C GLY A 115 18.24 17.86 -14.95
N LEU A 116 17.41 16.95 -14.41
CA LEU A 116 17.84 15.90 -13.47
C LEU A 116 18.10 14.54 -14.14
N CYS A 117 17.55 14.28 -15.32
CA CYS A 117 17.70 13.03 -16.02
C CYS A 117 17.89 13.24 -17.52
N ASP A 118 18.40 12.21 -18.21
CA ASP A 118 18.59 12.22 -19.65
C ASP A 118 17.29 11.87 -20.41
N VAL A 119 16.47 10.97 -19.82
CA VAL A 119 15.19 10.54 -20.40
C VAL A 119 14.13 10.41 -19.32
N LEU A 120 12.93 10.94 -19.60
CA LEU A 120 11.76 10.91 -18.73
C LEU A 120 10.64 10.05 -19.34
N PHE A 121 10.06 9.17 -18.53
CA PHE A 121 8.89 8.36 -18.87
C PHE A 121 7.67 8.82 -18.06
N THR A 122 6.57 9.11 -18.74
CA THR A 122 5.30 9.54 -18.12
C THR A 122 4.17 8.59 -18.48
N GLY A 123 3.29 8.31 -17.52
CA GLY A 123 2.22 7.33 -17.67
C GLY A 123 2.73 5.89 -17.66
N GLU A 124 2.07 5.03 -18.43
CA GLU A 124 2.52 3.65 -18.62
C GLU A 124 3.76 3.60 -19.51
N ALA A 125 4.64 2.65 -19.27
CA ALA A 125 5.91 2.52 -19.99
C ALA A 125 6.05 1.15 -20.69
N ASP A 126 4.97 0.37 -20.72
CA ASP A 126 5.03 -1.03 -21.20
C ASP A 126 5.45 -1.16 -22.67
N GLU A 127 5.13 -0.16 -23.51
CA GLU A 127 5.55 -0.10 -24.93
C GLU A 127 6.78 0.81 -25.14
N THR A 128 6.82 1.92 -24.40
CA THR A 128 7.86 2.95 -24.61
C THR A 128 9.20 2.55 -23.99
N TRP A 129 9.21 1.86 -22.86
CA TRP A 129 10.45 1.38 -22.24
C TRP A 129 11.23 0.40 -23.12
N PRO A 130 10.62 -0.68 -23.68
CA PRO A 130 11.33 -1.54 -24.63
C PRO A 130 11.77 -0.83 -25.90
N ALA A 131 10.94 0.10 -26.41
CA ALA A 131 11.28 0.87 -27.61
C ALA A 131 12.53 1.73 -27.39
N PHE A 132 12.58 2.45 -26.25
CA PHE A 132 13.77 3.23 -25.87
C PHE A 132 15.01 2.35 -25.70
N VAL A 133 14.92 1.27 -24.92
CA VAL A 133 16.06 0.39 -24.64
C VAL A 133 16.63 -0.20 -25.95
N ASN A 134 15.76 -0.59 -26.88
CA ASN A 134 16.15 -1.08 -28.18
C ASN A 134 16.85 -0.01 -29.07
N ALA A 135 16.32 1.22 -29.04
CA ALA A 135 16.96 2.34 -29.76
C ALA A 135 18.33 2.66 -29.17
N PHE A 136 18.43 2.77 -27.86
CA PHE A 136 19.66 3.05 -27.11
C PHE A 136 20.73 1.95 -27.36
N ALA A 137 20.35 0.68 -27.28
CA ALA A 137 21.23 -0.47 -27.53
C ALA A 137 21.74 -0.55 -28.98
N SER A 138 20.99 0.04 -29.92
CA SER A 138 21.34 0.05 -31.35
C SER A 138 22.03 1.33 -31.77
N GLY A 139 22.29 2.29 -30.85
CA GLY A 139 22.86 3.60 -31.20
C GLY A 139 21.96 4.45 -32.10
N LYS A 140 20.65 4.19 -32.09
CA LYS A 140 19.66 4.98 -32.84
C LYS A 140 19.21 6.19 -32.02
N ASN A 141 18.64 7.19 -32.73
CA ASN A 141 18.02 8.32 -32.05
C ASN A 141 16.86 7.88 -31.15
N TYR A 142 16.72 8.54 -30.04
CA TYR A 142 15.65 8.35 -29.06
C TYR A 142 15.14 9.71 -28.56
N GLU A 143 13.95 9.72 -27.97
CA GLU A 143 13.32 10.91 -27.41
C GLU A 143 13.79 11.15 -25.97
N ASN A 144 13.81 12.42 -25.53
CA ASN A 144 14.11 12.76 -24.13
C ASN A 144 12.89 12.57 -23.21
N ILE A 145 11.68 12.59 -23.76
CA ILE A 145 10.43 12.38 -23.04
C ILE A 145 9.60 11.35 -23.76
N TYR A 146 9.25 10.29 -23.05
CA TYR A 146 8.37 9.23 -23.53
C TYR A 146 7.03 9.29 -22.83
N LYS A 147 5.96 9.29 -23.62
CA LYS A 147 4.59 9.14 -23.14
C LYS A 147 3.88 8.12 -24.02
N GLN A 148 3.45 7.03 -23.40
CA GLN A 148 2.73 5.99 -24.12
C GLN A 148 1.38 6.54 -24.60
N ALA A 149 1.10 6.37 -25.91
CA ALA A 149 -0.10 6.93 -26.51
C ALA A 149 -1.38 6.16 -26.15
N ASN A 150 -1.28 4.83 -26.08
CA ASN A 150 -2.41 3.95 -25.82
C ASN A 150 -2.27 3.26 -24.47
N PRO A 151 -3.39 3.02 -23.77
CA PRO A 151 -3.37 2.20 -22.56
C PRO A 151 -2.87 0.79 -22.83
N THR A 152 -2.02 0.26 -21.95
CA THR A 152 -1.42 -1.07 -22.09
C THR A 152 -2.46 -2.18 -22.19
N ASP A 153 -2.27 -3.08 -23.15
CA ASP A 153 -2.98 -4.38 -23.17
C ASP A 153 -2.33 -5.33 -22.16
N MET A 154 -2.90 -5.40 -20.95
CA MET A 154 -2.33 -6.18 -19.85
C MET A 154 -2.32 -7.69 -20.13
N THR A 155 -3.10 -8.18 -21.11
CA THR A 155 -3.08 -9.60 -21.49
C THR A 155 -1.79 -10.02 -22.17
N LYS A 156 -1.01 -9.06 -22.68
CA LYS A 156 0.27 -9.28 -23.37
C LYS A 156 1.48 -9.04 -22.48
N LEU A 157 1.29 -8.63 -21.23
CA LEU A 157 2.41 -8.35 -20.34
C LEU A 157 3.24 -9.62 -20.10
N PRO A 158 4.57 -9.50 -20.18
CA PRO A 158 5.47 -10.58 -19.85
C PRO A 158 5.46 -10.83 -18.33
N LYS A 159 6.03 -11.96 -17.96
CA LYS A 159 6.23 -12.32 -16.56
C LYS A 159 7.21 -11.36 -15.89
N ALA A 160 6.84 -10.85 -14.73
CA ALA A 160 7.69 -10.01 -13.92
C ALA A 160 8.89 -10.80 -13.35
N ARG A 161 10.09 -10.20 -13.33
CA ARG A 161 11.35 -10.84 -12.92
C ARG A 161 11.59 -10.71 -11.41
N PHE A 162 10.71 -11.27 -10.59
CA PHE A 162 10.88 -11.33 -9.14
C PHE A 162 12.12 -12.10 -8.69
N ASP A 163 12.63 -12.99 -9.54
CA ASP A 163 13.89 -13.72 -9.35
C ASP A 163 15.11 -12.81 -9.22
N LEU A 164 15.05 -11.57 -9.72
CA LEU A 164 16.11 -10.57 -9.61
C LEU A 164 16.07 -9.80 -8.27
N LEU A 165 15.01 -9.93 -7.47
CA LEU A 165 14.91 -9.30 -6.15
C LEU A 165 15.45 -10.20 -5.04
N ARG A 166 15.90 -9.57 -3.97
CA ARG A 166 16.24 -10.26 -2.72
C ARG A 166 14.97 -10.56 -1.91
N VAL A 167 14.14 -11.50 -2.43
CA VAL A 167 12.81 -11.82 -1.89
C VAL A 167 12.84 -12.24 -0.41
N ASP A 168 13.98 -12.76 0.08
CA ASP A 168 14.21 -13.08 1.49
C ASP A 168 14.11 -11.85 2.43
N ARG A 169 14.26 -10.64 1.90
CA ARG A 169 14.25 -9.39 2.66
C ARG A 169 12.87 -8.76 2.81
N TYR A 170 11.87 -9.24 2.10
CA TYR A 170 10.52 -8.69 2.15
C TYR A 170 9.60 -9.56 3.00
N ALA A 171 8.64 -8.92 3.68
CA ALA A 171 7.68 -9.64 4.53
C ALA A 171 6.50 -10.22 3.73
N SER A 172 6.12 -9.58 2.62
CA SER A 172 4.97 -9.97 1.78
C SER A 172 5.26 -9.82 0.29
N GLY A 173 4.64 -10.66 -0.53
CA GLY A 173 4.55 -10.44 -1.97
C GLY A 173 3.60 -9.29 -2.30
N ALA A 174 3.75 -8.71 -3.49
CA ALA A 174 2.82 -7.76 -4.07
C ALA A 174 2.69 -8.03 -5.57
N LEU A 175 1.45 -8.16 -6.05
CA LEU A 175 1.11 -8.48 -7.43
C LEU A 175 0.01 -7.53 -7.93
N GLN A 176 -0.04 -7.29 -9.22
CA GLN A 176 -1.07 -6.47 -9.85
C GLN A 176 -1.87 -7.32 -10.85
N PHE A 177 -3.20 -7.33 -10.70
CA PHE A 177 -4.12 -7.96 -11.65
C PHE A 177 -4.68 -6.95 -12.65
N SER A 178 -5.06 -5.76 -12.17
CA SER A 178 -5.71 -4.76 -13.00
C SER A 178 -5.14 -3.35 -12.83
N ARG A 179 -5.35 -2.50 -13.83
CA ARG A 179 -5.08 -1.05 -13.82
C ARG A 179 -6.34 -0.29 -14.22
N GLY A 180 -6.58 0.84 -13.56
CA GLY A 180 -7.70 1.73 -13.81
C GLY A 180 -8.90 1.46 -12.90
N CYS A 181 -9.72 2.51 -12.71
CA CYS A 181 -10.86 2.49 -11.80
C CYS A 181 -12.08 3.15 -12.47
N PRO A 182 -13.30 2.54 -12.43
CA PRO A 182 -14.45 3.09 -13.15
C PRO A 182 -15.03 4.38 -12.54
N PHE A 183 -14.64 4.70 -11.30
CA PHE A 183 -15.15 5.86 -10.57
C PHE A 183 -14.54 7.19 -11.03
N ARG A 184 -15.06 8.31 -10.49
CA ARG A 184 -14.68 9.68 -10.89
C ARG A 184 -14.30 10.55 -9.70
N CYS A 185 -13.69 9.95 -8.67
CA CYS A 185 -13.29 10.71 -7.49
C CYS A 185 -12.38 11.88 -7.88
N GLU A 186 -12.75 13.10 -7.50
CA GLU A 186 -12.13 14.33 -7.98
C GLU A 186 -10.65 14.46 -7.57
N PHE A 187 -10.27 13.88 -6.42
CA PHE A 187 -8.92 13.94 -5.86
C PHE A 187 -7.98 12.85 -6.39
N CYS A 188 -8.50 11.85 -7.14
CA CYS A 188 -7.78 10.62 -7.44
C CYS A 188 -6.96 10.75 -8.74
N ASP A 189 -5.66 10.45 -8.66
CA ASP A 189 -4.73 10.44 -9.78
C ASP A 189 -4.84 9.21 -10.69
N ILE A 190 -5.48 8.14 -10.21
CA ILE A 190 -5.64 6.89 -10.99
C ILE A 190 -6.38 7.13 -12.30
N ILE A 191 -7.43 7.96 -12.27
CA ILE A 191 -8.20 8.27 -13.47
C ILE A 191 -7.38 9.03 -14.52
N VAL A 192 -6.36 9.75 -14.08
CA VAL A 192 -5.42 10.50 -14.94
C VAL A 192 -4.33 9.56 -15.47
N THR A 193 -3.80 8.69 -14.61
CA THR A 193 -2.65 7.81 -14.93
C THR A 193 -3.06 6.58 -15.72
N PHE A 194 -4.11 5.87 -15.28
CA PHE A 194 -4.53 4.58 -15.88
C PHE A 194 -5.90 4.62 -16.55
N GLY A 195 -6.64 5.71 -16.37
CA GLY A 195 -7.96 5.89 -16.95
C GLY A 195 -9.07 5.18 -16.18
N ARG A 196 -10.29 5.31 -16.74
CA ARG A 196 -11.53 4.86 -16.09
C ARG A 196 -12.03 3.48 -16.55
N ARG A 197 -11.38 2.86 -17.51
CA ARG A 197 -11.72 1.51 -17.96
C ARG A 197 -10.73 0.51 -17.33
N PRO A 198 -11.19 -0.33 -16.38
CA PRO A 198 -10.33 -1.37 -15.82
C PRO A 198 -9.82 -2.32 -16.91
N ARG A 199 -8.53 -2.52 -16.95
CA ARG A 199 -7.82 -3.45 -17.85
C ARG A 199 -7.16 -4.51 -16.98
N MET A 200 -7.28 -5.77 -17.33
CA MET A 200 -6.87 -6.89 -16.50
C MET A 200 -5.86 -7.77 -17.23
N LYS A 201 -4.98 -8.39 -16.49
CA LYS A 201 -4.24 -9.58 -16.91
C LYS A 201 -5.21 -10.74 -17.16
N ARG A 202 -4.79 -11.74 -17.94
CA ARG A 202 -5.48 -13.02 -17.93
C ARG A 202 -5.30 -13.68 -16.54
N PRO A 203 -6.29 -14.40 -16.03
CA PRO A 203 -6.20 -15.06 -14.72
C PRO A 203 -4.96 -15.96 -14.60
N GLU A 204 -4.56 -16.66 -15.66
CA GLU A 204 -3.38 -17.54 -15.70
C GLU A 204 -2.08 -16.78 -15.41
N GLN A 205 -1.94 -15.55 -15.94
CA GLN A 205 -0.75 -14.72 -15.67
C GLN A 205 -0.60 -14.42 -14.18
N LEU A 206 -1.71 -14.10 -13.49
CA LEU A 206 -1.66 -13.85 -12.05
C LEU A 206 -1.41 -15.14 -11.25
N LEU A 207 -1.98 -16.27 -11.67
CA LEU A 207 -1.72 -17.57 -11.01
C LEU A 207 -0.25 -17.97 -11.12
N ASP A 208 0.39 -17.76 -12.25
CA ASP A 208 1.83 -17.98 -12.43
C ASP A 208 2.67 -17.10 -11.49
N GLU A 209 2.29 -15.83 -11.33
CA GLU A 209 2.94 -14.91 -10.40
C GLU A 209 2.69 -15.30 -8.93
N LEU A 210 1.48 -15.76 -8.57
CA LEU A 210 1.18 -16.31 -7.24
C LEU A 210 2.01 -17.56 -6.92
N ASP A 211 2.22 -18.42 -7.92
CA ASP A 211 3.06 -19.62 -7.75
C ASP A 211 4.53 -19.24 -7.52
N GLU A 212 5.01 -18.17 -8.12
CA GLU A 212 6.34 -17.62 -7.83
C GLU A 212 6.45 -17.09 -6.40
N MET A 213 5.45 -16.34 -5.94
CA MET A 213 5.42 -15.87 -4.55
C MET A 213 5.44 -17.06 -3.57
N ARG A 214 4.65 -18.12 -3.86
CA ARG A 214 4.65 -19.34 -3.07
C ARG A 214 6.02 -20.03 -3.06
N LYS A 215 6.66 -20.20 -4.23
CA LYS A 215 7.99 -20.82 -4.38
C LYS A 215 9.08 -20.00 -3.68
N ALA A 216 8.96 -18.68 -3.68
CA ALA A 216 9.85 -17.78 -2.95
C ALA A 216 9.66 -17.82 -1.41
N GLY A 217 8.69 -18.60 -0.92
CA GLY A 217 8.44 -18.81 0.51
C GLY A 217 7.62 -17.72 1.18
N PHE A 218 6.92 -16.87 0.42
CA PHE A 218 5.94 -15.96 1.00
C PHE A 218 4.75 -16.72 1.55
N PHE A 219 4.17 -16.21 2.63
CA PHE A 219 2.93 -16.70 3.22
C PHE A 219 1.77 -15.68 3.08
N SER A 220 2.07 -14.49 2.57
CA SER A 220 1.08 -13.45 2.27
C SER A 220 1.42 -12.74 0.97
N CYS A 221 0.38 -12.29 0.28
CA CYS A 221 0.52 -11.49 -0.93
C CYS A 221 -0.59 -10.42 -0.98
N PHE A 222 -0.21 -9.22 -1.34
CA PHE A 222 -1.12 -8.11 -1.59
C PHE A 222 -1.35 -7.98 -3.11
N ILE A 223 -2.61 -8.03 -3.54
CA ILE A 223 -2.99 -7.70 -4.91
C ILE A 223 -3.25 -6.19 -4.94
N VAL A 224 -2.26 -5.45 -5.46
CA VAL A 224 -2.16 -3.97 -5.38
C VAL A 224 -2.89 -3.31 -6.58
N ASP A 225 -4.14 -3.66 -6.78
CA ASP A 225 -4.98 -3.06 -7.82
C ASP A 225 -5.55 -1.71 -7.35
N ASP A 226 -5.74 -0.78 -8.26
CA ASP A 226 -6.42 0.50 -7.96
C ASP A 226 -7.85 0.29 -7.45
N ASN A 227 -8.49 -0.77 -7.90
CA ASN A 227 -9.76 -1.29 -7.43
C ASN A 227 -9.96 -2.71 -7.96
N PHE A 228 -9.65 -3.70 -7.17
CA PHE A 228 -9.73 -5.12 -7.56
C PHE A 228 -11.09 -5.54 -8.14
N ILE A 229 -12.14 -4.91 -7.67
CA ILE A 229 -13.52 -5.17 -8.13
C ILE A 229 -14.01 -4.18 -9.20
N GLY A 230 -13.10 -3.40 -9.79
CA GLY A 230 -13.43 -2.44 -10.85
C GLY A 230 -14.14 -3.09 -12.04
N ASN A 231 -13.84 -4.38 -12.30
CA ASN A 231 -14.61 -5.28 -13.15
C ASN A 231 -15.02 -6.52 -12.35
N LYS A 232 -16.22 -6.50 -11.77
CA LYS A 232 -16.72 -7.57 -10.91
C LYS A 232 -16.76 -8.95 -11.60
N LYS A 233 -17.08 -9.01 -12.90
CA LYS A 233 -17.12 -10.26 -13.65
C LYS A 233 -15.73 -10.90 -13.72
N ALA A 234 -14.72 -10.14 -14.13
CA ALA A 234 -13.35 -10.61 -14.22
C ALA A 234 -12.78 -10.98 -12.84
N ALA A 235 -13.10 -10.19 -11.80
CA ALA A 235 -12.70 -10.50 -10.42
C ALA A 235 -13.29 -11.85 -9.95
N LYS A 236 -14.57 -12.12 -10.22
CA LYS A 236 -15.20 -13.41 -9.89
C LYS A 236 -14.57 -14.59 -10.64
N GLU A 237 -14.27 -14.41 -11.91
CA GLU A 237 -13.58 -15.43 -12.72
C GLU A 237 -12.20 -15.76 -12.14
N LEU A 238 -11.39 -14.73 -11.90
CA LEU A 238 -10.08 -14.89 -11.26
C LEU A 238 -10.18 -15.58 -9.89
N LEU A 239 -11.12 -15.15 -9.03
CA LEU A 239 -11.28 -15.70 -7.70
C LEU A 239 -11.60 -17.20 -7.71
N ARG A 240 -12.44 -17.68 -8.64
CA ARG A 240 -12.70 -19.13 -8.80
C ARG A 240 -11.43 -19.90 -9.16
N MET A 241 -10.59 -19.35 -10.01
CA MET A 241 -9.31 -19.96 -10.36
C MET A 241 -8.31 -19.92 -9.19
N ILE A 242 -8.25 -18.80 -8.43
CA ILE A 242 -7.45 -18.73 -7.20
C ILE A 242 -7.91 -19.78 -6.18
N ILE A 243 -9.21 -19.98 -5.98
CA ILE A 243 -9.75 -21.02 -5.06
C ILE A 243 -9.19 -22.39 -5.43
N THR A 244 -9.31 -22.80 -6.69
CA THR A 244 -8.78 -24.08 -7.18
C THR A 244 -7.25 -24.17 -6.98
N TRP A 245 -6.53 -23.09 -7.24
CA TRP A 245 -5.08 -23.04 -7.03
C TRP A 245 -4.72 -23.15 -5.53
N GLN A 246 -5.41 -22.42 -4.66
CA GLN A 246 -5.22 -22.48 -3.20
C GLN A 246 -5.47 -23.90 -2.66
N GLU A 247 -6.55 -24.55 -3.08
CA GLU A 247 -6.87 -25.93 -2.68
C GLU A 247 -5.79 -26.90 -3.12
N ARG A 248 -5.33 -26.83 -4.36
CA ARG A 248 -4.25 -27.67 -4.91
C ARG A 248 -2.95 -27.56 -4.11
N HIS A 249 -2.67 -26.39 -3.54
CA HIS A 249 -1.42 -26.12 -2.80
C HIS A 249 -1.63 -26.04 -1.28
N SER A 250 -2.77 -26.51 -0.75
CA SER A 250 -3.08 -26.50 0.69
C SER A 250 -3.07 -25.10 1.31
N PHE A 251 -3.63 -24.12 0.60
CA PHE A 251 -3.79 -22.74 1.04
C PHE A 251 -2.49 -22.04 1.47
N PRO A 252 -1.48 -21.95 0.61
CA PRO A 252 -0.15 -21.47 0.97
C PRO A 252 -0.11 -19.96 1.24
N LEU A 253 -0.97 -19.16 0.59
CA LEU A 253 -0.94 -17.71 0.64
C LEU A 253 -2.20 -17.11 1.29
N ARG A 254 -1.99 -16.19 2.21
CA ARG A 254 -3.02 -15.26 2.67
C ARG A 254 -3.04 -14.06 1.74
N LEU A 255 -4.21 -13.69 1.27
CA LEU A 255 -4.37 -12.60 0.30
C LEU A 255 -5.01 -11.36 0.93
N THR A 256 -4.64 -10.22 0.41
CA THR A 256 -5.21 -8.89 0.72
C THR A 256 -5.37 -8.13 -0.59
N THR A 257 -6.33 -7.22 -0.67
CA THR A 257 -6.49 -6.35 -1.84
C THR A 257 -7.14 -5.01 -1.46
N GLU A 258 -7.19 -4.11 -2.41
CA GLU A 258 -7.93 -2.85 -2.34
C GLU A 258 -9.24 -2.96 -3.12
N ALA A 259 -10.30 -2.43 -2.55
CA ALA A 259 -11.61 -2.42 -3.20
C ALA A 259 -12.45 -1.21 -2.78
N SER A 260 -13.38 -0.82 -3.62
CA SER A 260 -14.41 0.14 -3.26
C SER A 260 -15.49 -0.50 -2.39
N ILE A 261 -16.16 0.33 -1.57
CA ILE A 261 -17.13 -0.14 -0.56
C ILE A 261 -18.34 -0.91 -1.14
N ASN A 262 -18.65 -0.71 -2.43
CA ASN A 262 -19.69 -1.48 -3.14
C ASN A 262 -19.33 -2.97 -3.36
N LEU A 263 -18.20 -3.42 -2.84
CA LEU A 263 -17.91 -4.83 -2.57
C LEU A 263 -19.00 -5.45 -1.69
N ALA A 264 -19.49 -4.71 -0.70
CA ALA A 264 -20.55 -5.13 0.22
C ALA A 264 -21.89 -5.44 -0.48
N ASP A 265 -22.11 -4.94 -1.69
CA ASP A 265 -23.36 -5.10 -2.44
C ASP A 265 -23.39 -6.38 -3.28
N ASP A 266 -22.34 -7.23 -3.19
CA ASP A 266 -22.20 -8.45 -3.97
C ASP A 266 -21.81 -9.63 -3.06
N SER A 267 -22.81 -10.36 -2.59
CA SER A 267 -22.63 -11.47 -1.66
C SER A 267 -21.82 -12.63 -2.24
N GLU A 268 -21.93 -12.89 -3.55
CA GLU A 268 -21.12 -13.90 -4.23
C GLU A 268 -19.64 -13.50 -4.22
N LEU A 269 -19.35 -12.24 -4.51
CA LEU A 269 -17.97 -11.74 -4.53
C LEU A 269 -17.33 -11.80 -3.14
N LEU A 270 -18.08 -11.46 -2.09
CA LEU A 270 -17.64 -11.61 -0.70
C LEU A 270 -17.33 -13.08 -0.35
N GLU A 271 -18.18 -14.02 -0.77
CA GLU A 271 -17.98 -15.45 -0.53
C GLU A 271 -16.75 -15.96 -1.29
N LEU A 272 -16.57 -15.57 -2.56
CA LEU A 272 -15.42 -15.97 -3.37
C LEU A 272 -14.10 -15.43 -2.78
N LEU A 273 -14.07 -14.19 -2.29
CA LEU A 273 -12.90 -13.64 -1.58
C LEU A 273 -12.55 -14.47 -0.34
N TYR A 274 -13.55 -14.80 0.48
CA TYR A 274 -13.36 -15.65 1.63
C TYR A 274 -12.78 -17.03 1.26
N GLN A 275 -13.34 -17.68 0.26
CA GLN A 275 -12.92 -19.00 -0.21
C GLN A 275 -11.50 -18.96 -0.82
N ALA A 276 -11.16 -17.89 -1.53
CA ALA A 276 -9.85 -17.66 -2.12
C ALA A 276 -8.75 -17.30 -1.09
N ASN A 277 -9.07 -17.32 0.21
CA ASN A 277 -8.15 -17.02 1.30
C ASN A 277 -7.77 -15.53 1.45
N PHE A 278 -8.64 -14.62 0.99
CA PHE A 278 -8.49 -13.22 1.37
C PHE A 278 -8.82 -13.05 2.86
N ARG A 279 -7.98 -12.30 3.56
CA ARG A 279 -8.07 -12.08 5.01
C ARG A 279 -8.43 -10.65 5.38
N SER A 280 -8.08 -9.74 4.53
CA SER A 280 -8.33 -8.32 4.71
C SER A 280 -8.59 -7.64 3.38
N VAL A 281 -9.26 -6.51 3.47
CA VAL A 281 -9.49 -5.61 2.35
C VAL A 281 -9.24 -4.18 2.81
N PHE A 282 -8.57 -3.41 1.96
CA PHE A 282 -8.45 -1.96 2.15
C PHE A 282 -9.56 -1.26 1.38
N ILE A 283 -10.29 -0.37 2.07
CA ILE A 283 -11.45 0.35 1.52
C ILE A 283 -11.22 1.85 1.59
N GLY A 284 -11.34 2.55 0.47
CA GLY A 284 -11.40 4.01 0.47
C GLY A 284 -12.75 4.50 1.02
N ILE A 285 -12.80 4.84 2.31
CA ILE A 285 -13.97 5.45 2.96
C ILE A 285 -13.96 6.97 2.77
N GLU A 286 -12.81 7.57 2.90
CA GLU A 286 -12.46 8.98 2.86
C GLU A 286 -13.06 9.78 4.01
N THR A 287 -14.37 9.76 4.16
CA THR A 287 -15.07 10.52 5.21
C THR A 287 -16.44 9.89 5.52
N PRO A 288 -16.94 9.97 6.76
CA PRO A 288 -18.32 9.61 7.07
C PRO A 288 -19.34 10.65 6.58
N ARG A 289 -18.91 11.86 6.21
CA ARG A 289 -19.80 12.95 5.79
C ARG A 289 -20.25 12.80 4.35
N GLN A 290 -21.56 12.67 4.16
CA GLN A 290 -22.14 12.50 2.83
C GLN A 290 -21.92 13.70 1.91
N ASP A 291 -21.91 14.92 2.45
CA ASP A 291 -21.73 16.13 1.64
C ASP A 291 -20.31 16.23 1.09
N SER A 292 -19.28 15.90 1.88
CA SER A 292 -17.89 15.77 1.40
C SER A 292 -17.75 14.66 0.34
N LEU A 293 -18.48 13.54 0.48
CA LEU A 293 -18.49 12.46 -0.52
C LEU A 293 -19.17 12.89 -1.84
N LYS A 294 -20.23 13.69 -1.77
CA LYS A 294 -20.90 14.26 -2.96
C LYS A 294 -19.99 15.27 -3.66
N GLU A 295 -19.39 16.18 -2.89
CA GLU A 295 -18.44 17.19 -3.36
C GLU A 295 -17.34 16.53 -4.20
N THR A 296 -16.72 15.49 -3.67
CA THR A 296 -15.60 14.80 -4.31
C THR A 296 -16.01 13.72 -5.31
N LYS A 297 -17.30 13.62 -5.64
CA LYS A 297 -17.87 12.64 -6.58
C LYS A 297 -17.61 11.18 -6.20
N LYS A 298 -17.49 10.89 -4.90
CA LYS A 298 -17.32 9.52 -4.40
C LYS A 298 -18.70 8.85 -4.19
N PHE A 299 -19.49 8.81 -5.23
CA PHE A 299 -20.87 8.35 -5.19
C PHE A 299 -21.05 6.89 -4.77
N GLN A 300 -20.08 6.02 -5.01
CA GLN A 300 -20.12 4.62 -4.57
C GLN A 300 -20.22 4.48 -3.04
N ASN A 301 -19.80 5.49 -2.29
CA ASN A 301 -19.85 5.48 -0.83
C ASN A 301 -21.21 5.92 -0.27
N ILE A 302 -22.02 6.60 -1.07
CA ILE A 302 -23.35 7.11 -0.67
C ILE A 302 -24.52 6.41 -1.38
N THR A 303 -24.24 5.48 -2.29
CA THR A 303 -25.26 4.73 -3.02
C THR A 303 -25.67 3.48 -2.23
N GLY A 304 -26.96 3.24 -2.12
CA GLY A 304 -27.53 2.07 -1.43
C GLY A 304 -27.52 2.21 0.09
N ASP A 305 -27.13 1.14 0.79
CA ASP A 305 -27.12 1.12 2.25
C ASP A 305 -26.02 2.00 2.86
N SER A 306 -26.13 2.26 4.17
CA SER A 306 -25.15 3.05 4.91
C SER A 306 -23.76 2.40 4.92
N LEU A 307 -22.71 3.21 5.12
CA LEU A 307 -21.33 2.72 5.22
C LEU A 307 -21.18 1.68 6.33
N GLU A 308 -21.84 1.88 7.47
CA GLU A 308 -21.80 0.97 8.63
C GLU A 308 -22.40 -0.40 8.28
N ALA A 309 -23.54 -0.42 7.58
CA ALA A 309 -24.19 -1.65 7.13
C ALA A 309 -23.29 -2.40 6.13
N LYS A 310 -22.68 -1.68 5.19
CA LYS A 310 -21.72 -2.24 4.23
C LYS A 310 -20.48 -2.81 4.89
N LEU A 311 -19.87 -2.07 5.82
CA LEU A 311 -18.71 -2.52 6.60
C LEU A 311 -19.05 -3.77 7.42
N THR A 312 -20.24 -3.83 8.00
CA THR A 312 -20.72 -4.99 8.74
C THR A 312 -20.84 -6.23 7.85
N ARG A 313 -21.36 -6.09 6.62
CA ARG A 313 -21.42 -7.21 5.66
C ARG A 313 -20.04 -7.73 5.27
N ILE A 314 -19.09 -6.83 5.00
CA ILE A 314 -17.71 -7.21 4.66
C ILE A 314 -17.07 -8.00 5.82
N ARG A 315 -17.21 -7.52 7.07
CA ARG A 315 -16.72 -8.24 8.25
C ARG A 315 -17.40 -9.59 8.43
N ASN A 316 -18.72 -9.65 8.29
CA ASN A 316 -19.47 -10.90 8.42
C ASN A 316 -19.08 -11.93 7.35
N ALA A 317 -18.55 -11.50 6.22
CA ALA A 317 -17.92 -12.38 5.23
C ALA A 317 -16.53 -12.91 5.68
N GLY A 318 -16.01 -12.49 6.84
CA GLY A 318 -14.72 -12.96 7.40
C GLY A 318 -13.52 -12.11 7.00
N LEU A 319 -13.74 -10.92 6.41
CA LEU A 319 -12.69 -10.01 5.98
C LEU A 319 -12.43 -8.93 7.06
N GLU A 320 -11.18 -8.78 7.46
CA GLU A 320 -10.73 -7.65 8.27
C GLU A 320 -10.69 -6.39 7.40
N VAL A 321 -11.25 -5.29 7.89
CA VAL A 321 -11.29 -4.03 7.15
C VAL A 321 -10.21 -3.08 7.64
N SER A 322 -9.38 -2.64 6.70
CA SER A 322 -8.53 -1.45 6.82
C SER A 322 -9.08 -0.38 5.89
N ALA A 323 -8.93 0.90 6.22
CA ALA A 323 -9.54 1.94 5.39
C ALA A 323 -8.72 3.23 5.31
N GLY A 324 -8.83 3.89 4.15
CA GLY A 324 -8.33 5.23 3.90
C GLY A 324 -9.34 6.30 4.29
N PHE A 325 -8.84 7.36 4.93
CA PHE A 325 -9.60 8.54 5.33
C PHE A 325 -8.85 9.80 4.92
N ILE A 326 -9.61 10.84 4.64
CA ILE A 326 -9.09 12.16 4.27
C ILE A 326 -9.80 13.21 5.12
N VAL A 327 -9.05 14.21 5.59
CA VAL A 327 -9.59 15.43 6.23
C VAL A 327 -9.19 16.65 5.43
N GLY A 328 -10.05 17.66 5.39
CA GLY A 328 -9.82 18.92 4.71
C GLY A 328 -10.62 19.13 3.42
N PHE A 329 -11.68 18.36 3.21
CA PHE A 329 -12.68 18.64 2.18
C PHE A 329 -13.40 19.96 2.45
N ASP A 330 -14.04 20.54 1.44
CA ASP A 330 -14.68 21.84 1.56
C ASP A 330 -15.84 21.88 2.58
N ASN A 331 -16.50 20.73 2.78
CA ASN A 331 -17.54 20.57 3.80
C ASN A 331 -17.02 20.16 5.19
N ASP A 332 -15.70 20.09 5.39
CA ASP A 332 -15.11 19.69 6.66
C ASP A 332 -14.89 20.91 7.56
N ASP A 333 -15.62 21.02 8.65
CA ASP A 333 -15.34 21.89 9.79
C ASP A 333 -14.52 21.15 10.87
N LYS A 334 -14.24 21.80 12.00
CA LYS A 334 -13.45 21.21 13.09
C LYS A 334 -14.08 19.95 13.71
N GLN A 335 -15.38 19.74 13.54
CA GLN A 335 -16.08 18.56 14.06
C GLN A 335 -15.69 17.28 13.29
N ILE A 336 -15.14 17.39 12.06
CA ILE A 336 -14.74 16.23 11.25
C ILE A 336 -13.79 15.29 11.98
N PHE A 337 -12.88 15.81 12.82
CA PHE A 337 -11.93 14.99 13.56
C PHE A 337 -12.62 14.07 14.57
N GLU A 338 -13.66 14.57 15.24
CA GLU A 338 -14.47 13.77 16.15
C GLU A 338 -15.36 12.79 15.37
N ASP A 339 -15.98 13.22 14.28
CA ASP A 339 -16.83 12.39 13.45
C ASP A 339 -16.04 11.19 12.88
N GLN A 340 -14.83 11.43 12.35
CA GLN A 340 -13.96 10.36 11.89
C GLN A 340 -13.50 9.45 13.03
N PHE A 341 -13.10 10.01 14.17
CA PHE A 341 -12.68 9.19 15.31
C PHE A 341 -13.78 8.22 15.73
N ARG A 342 -15.01 8.72 15.94
CA ARG A 342 -16.16 7.89 16.32
C ARG A 342 -16.47 6.86 15.24
N PHE A 343 -16.57 7.28 13.99
CA PHE A 343 -16.87 6.36 12.90
C PHE A 343 -15.86 5.21 12.82
N ILE A 344 -14.57 5.49 12.95
CA ILE A 344 -13.49 4.49 12.93
C ILE A 344 -13.59 3.54 14.13
N GLN A 345 -13.85 4.08 15.34
CA GLN A 345 -13.97 3.27 16.56
C GLN A 345 -15.21 2.39 16.51
N ASP A 346 -16.38 2.97 16.24
CA ASP A 346 -17.67 2.30 16.26
C ASP A 346 -17.78 1.19 15.21
N ASN A 347 -17.10 1.39 14.09
CA ASN A 347 -17.03 0.40 13.02
C ASN A 347 -15.85 -0.56 13.13
N GLY A 348 -15.03 -0.52 14.18
CA GLY A 348 -13.93 -1.46 14.39
C GLY A 348 -12.94 -1.51 13.23
N ILE A 349 -12.67 -0.38 12.57
CA ILE A 349 -11.71 -0.29 11.46
C ILE A 349 -10.31 -0.36 12.05
N LEU A 350 -9.65 -1.50 11.87
CA LEU A 350 -8.40 -1.78 12.57
C LEU A 350 -7.28 -0.82 12.20
N LEU A 351 -6.98 -0.72 10.90
CA LEU A 351 -5.99 0.22 10.37
C LEU A 351 -6.72 1.33 9.62
N ALA A 352 -6.74 2.51 10.22
CA ALA A 352 -7.31 3.71 9.64
C ALA A 352 -6.16 4.63 9.18
N MET A 353 -5.94 4.71 7.89
CA MET A 353 -4.91 5.55 7.29
C MET A 353 -5.54 6.90 6.96
N VAL A 354 -5.34 7.87 7.85
CA VAL A 354 -5.88 9.21 7.68
C VAL A 354 -4.81 10.10 7.04
N GLY A 355 -5.18 10.82 5.99
CA GLY A 355 -4.37 11.85 5.33
C GLY A 355 -5.05 13.21 5.35
N MET A 356 -4.27 14.30 5.27
CA MET A 356 -4.80 15.60 4.87
C MET A 356 -5.00 15.62 3.37
N LEU A 357 -6.02 16.33 2.89
CA LEU A 357 -6.32 16.43 1.46
C LEU A 357 -5.13 17.09 0.72
N VAL A 358 -4.71 16.44 -0.34
CA VAL A 358 -3.67 16.94 -1.26
C VAL A 358 -4.25 16.98 -2.67
N ALA A 359 -4.18 18.13 -3.30
CA ALA A 359 -4.52 18.27 -4.71
C ALA A 359 -3.32 17.81 -5.56
N VAL A 360 -3.46 16.62 -6.13
CA VAL A 360 -2.42 16.06 -7.01
C VAL A 360 -2.51 16.75 -8.38
N PRO A 361 -1.40 17.20 -8.96
CA PRO A 361 -1.39 17.83 -10.29
C PRO A 361 -2.13 16.99 -11.34
N LYS A 362 -2.80 17.65 -12.27
CA LYS A 362 -3.60 17.06 -13.34
C LYS A 362 -4.93 16.40 -12.89
N THR A 363 -5.25 16.39 -11.59
CA THR A 363 -6.55 15.92 -11.12
C THR A 363 -7.60 17.02 -11.22
N PRO A 364 -8.90 16.66 -11.35
CA PRO A 364 -9.97 17.66 -11.34
C PRO A 364 -9.99 18.53 -10.07
N LEU A 365 -9.59 17.99 -8.92
CA LEU A 365 -9.43 18.75 -7.68
C LEU A 365 -8.37 19.85 -7.82
N TYR A 366 -7.21 19.51 -8.40
CA TYR A 366 -6.12 20.45 -8.61
C TYR A 366 -6.59 21.62 -9.50
N ASP A 367 -7.19 21.29 -10.65
CA ASP A 367 -7.67 22.30 -11.60
C ASP A 367 -8.75 23.23 -10.99
N ARG A 368 -9.61 22.66 -10.13
CA ARG A 368 -10.64 23.42 -9.42
C ARG A 368 -10.01 24.39 -8.40
N LEU A 369 -9.14 23.88 -7.53
CA LEU A 369 -8.52 24.69 -6.48
C LEU A 369 -7.54 25.72 -7.02
N GLU A 370 -6.89 25.44 -8.15
CA GLU A 370 -6.06 26.42 -8.86
C GLU A 370 -6.90 27.61 -9.36
N LYS A 371 -8.05 27.35 -10.01
CA LYS A 371 -8.99 28.39 -10.48
C LYS A 371 -9.59 29.19 -9.32
N GLU A 372 -9.78 28.57 -8.17
CA GLU A 372 -10.28 29.22 -6.95
C GLU A 372 -9.18 29.98 -6.19
N GLY A 373 -7.91 29.89 -6.60
CA GLY A 373 -6.77 30.49 -5.90
C GLY A 373 -6.51 29.88 -4.52
N ARG A 374 -6.85 28.60 -4.34
CA ARG A 374 -6.76 27.88 -3.07
C ARG A 374 -5.64 26.84 -3.02
N LEU A 375 -4.74 26.82 -4.01
CA LEU A 375 -3.54 26.00 -3.95
C LEU A 375 -2.45 26.69 -3.11
N ARG A 376 -1.74 25.90 -2.33
CA ARG A 376 -0.56 26.28 -1.56
C ARG A 376 0.61 25.43 -2.01
N LEU A 377 1.50 26.00 -2.78
CA LEU A 377 2.68 25.29 -3.30
C LEU A 377 3.83 25.18 -2.29
N ASP A 378 3.71 25.85 -1.14
CA ASP A 378 4.69 25.88 -0.05
C ASP A 378 4.58 24.70 0.94
N ASP A 379 3.50 23.92 0.89
CA ASP A 379 3.26 22.80 1.80
C ASP A 379 2.92 21.50 1.07
N ALA A 380 3.89 20.62 0.94
CA ALA A 380 3.71 19.33 0.25
C ALA A 380 2.78 18.35 0.98
N ASN A 381 2.52 18.57 2.29
CA ASN A 381 1.67 17.69 3.09
C ASN A 381 0.18 18.04 3.00
N CYS A 382 -0.09 19.32 2.67
CA CYS A 382 -1.44 19.84 2.49
C CYS A 382 -1.35 21.08 1.61
N ASN A 383 -1.35 20.89 0.30
CA ASN A 383 -1.19 21.96 -0.67
C ASN A 383 -2.49 22.69 -0.98
N ILE A 384 -3.42 22.71 -0.02
CA ILE A 384 -4.72 23.38 -0.18
C ILE A 384 -4.99 24.39 0.94
N MET A 385 -5.84 25.37 0.64
CA MET A 385 -6.51 26.21 1.62
C MET A 385 -7.88 25.61 1.93
N PRO A 386 -8.09 25.02 3.14
CA PRO A 386 -9.40 24.48 3.51
C PRO A 386 -10.48 25.57 3.51
N ALA A 387 -11.73 25.19 3.21
CA ALA A 387 -12.83 26.16 3.13
C ALA A 387 -13.36 26.62 4.50
N GLN A 388 -13.41 25.70 5.48
CA GLN A 388 -14.08 25.98 6.77
C GLN A 388 -13.15 26.01 7.99
N MET A 389 -11.85 25.90 7.78
CA MET A 389 -10.84 26.02 8.84
C MET A 389 -9.53 26.54 8.26
N SER A 390 -8.66 27.07 9.10
CA SER A 390 -7.32 27.45 8.70
C SER A 390 -6.43 26.21 8.49
N PRO A 391 -5.35 26.31 7.69
CA PRO A 391 -4.38 25.23 7.55
C PRO A 391 -3.75 24.77 8.88
N ALA A 392 -3.58 25.68 9.83
CA ALA A 392 -3.05 25.37 11.16
C ALA A 392 -4.05 24.55 11.98
N GLU A 393 -5.35 24.85 11.91
CA GLU A 393 -6.41 24.11 12.57
C GLU A 393 -6.57 22.71 11.96
N LEU A 394 -6.54 22.59 10.63
CA LEU A 394 -6.54 21.31 9.95
C LEU A 394 -5.38 20.43 10.43
N ARG A 395 -4.17 20.97 10.47
CA ARG A 395 -2.97 20.24 10.91
C ARG A 395 -3.06 19.81 12.38
N THR A 396 -3.49 20.72 13.26
CA THR A 396 -3.63 20.42 14.69
C THR A 396 -4.68 19.35 14.94
N GLY A 397 -5.84 19.46 14.29
CA GLY A 397 -6.92 18.47 14.39
C GLY A 397 -6.50 17.11 13.84
N TYR A 398 -5.80 17.09 12.72
CA TYR A 398 -5.25 15.88 12.11
C TYR A 398 -4.30 15.14 13.08
N TRP A 399 -3.33 15.87 13.69
CA TRP A 399 -2.41 15.26 14.66
C TRP A 399 -3.13 14.74 15.90
N SER A 400 -4.10 15.49 16.39
CA SER A 400 -4.92 15.06 17.53
C SER A 400 -5.69 13.77 17.21
N LEU A 401 -6.32 13.70 16.04
CA LEU A 401 -7.02 12.51 15.56
C LEU A 401 -6.10 11.29 15.50
N LEU A 402 -4.92 11.42 14.87
CA LEU A 402 -3.98 10.31 14.76
C LEU A 402 -3.50 9.80 16.12
N ASN A 403 -3.14 10.71 17.03
CA ASN A 403 -2.68 10.34 18.35
C ASN A 403 -3.77 9.61 19.15
N ARG A 404 -5.03 9.97 19.00
CA ARG A 404 -6.18 9.31 19.64
C ARG A 404 -6.45 7.93 19.04
N LEU A 405 -6.43 7.81 17.71
CA LEU A 405 -6.66 6.55 16.99
C LEU A 405 -5.66 5.46 17.38
N TYR A 406 -4.42 5.84 17.64
CA TYR A 406 -3.33 4.91 17.90
C TYR A 406 -2.87 4.92 19.37
N THR A 407 -3.74 5.29 20.33
CA THR A 407 -3.53 4.86 21.71
C THR A 407 -3.67 3.35 21.80
N PRO A 408 -2.98 2.68 22.75
CA PRO A 408 -3.11 1.22 22.91
C PRO A 408 -4.56 0.77 23.11
N GLU A 409 -5.34 1.53 23.87
CA GLU A 409 -6.74 1.27 24.12
C GLU A 409 -7.58 1.34 22.84
N SER A 410 -7.54 2.49 22.14
CA SER A 410 -8.32 2.70 20.92
C SER A 410 -8.03 1.66 19.85
N PHE A 411 -6.76 1.28 19.68
CA PHE A 411 -6.36 0.27 18.70
C PHE A 411 -6.86 -1.13 19.09
N LEU A 412 -6.67 -1.54 20.35
CA LEU A 412 -7.06 -2.88 20.81
C LEU A 412 -8.58 -3.03 20.91
N ASP A 413 -9.31 -1.97 21.27
CA ASP A 413 -10.78 -1.97 21.22
C ASP A 413 -11.27 -2.24 19.80
N ARG A 414 -10.72 -1.56 18.78
CA ARG A 414 -11.03 -1.82 17.37
C ARG A 414 -10.65 -3.25 16.96
N TYR A 415 -9.49 -3.72 17.41
CA TYR A 415 -9.05 -5.08 17.10
C TYR A 415 -10.03 -6.12 17.65
N PHE A 416 -10.46 -5.97 18.89
CA PHE A 416 -11.38 -6.92 19.50
C PHE A 416 -12.84 -6.70 19.11
N HIS A 417 -13.20 -5.52 18.60
CA HIS A 417 -14.55 -5.25 18.10
C HIS A 417 -15.01 -6.30 17.08
N GLN A 418 -14.16 -6.68 16.12
CA GLN A 418 -14.50 -7.69 15.12
C GLN A 418 -14.77 -9.08 15.71
N PHE A 419 -14.08 -9.46 16.80
CA PHE A 419 -14.29 -10.75 17.46
C PHE A 419 -15.55 -10.81 18.31
N ARG A 420 -16.16 -9.68 18.60
CA ARG A 420 -17.47 -9.60 19.24
C ARG A 420 -18.61 -9.94 18.27
N GLN A 421 -18.30 -10.01 16.95
CA GLN A 421 -19.25 -10.40 15.91
C GLN A 421 -19.22 -11.93 15.72
N PRO A 422 -20.33 -12.65 16.03
CA PRO A 422 -20.34 -14.13 15.97
C PRO A 422 -20.00 -14.68 14.60
N GLU A 423 -20.52 -14.03 13.54
CA GLU A 423 -20.31 -14.47 12.16
C GLU A 423 -18.85 -14.34 11.72
N PHE A 424 -18.18 -13.23 12.05
CA PHE A 424 -16.75 -13.07 11.80
C PHE A 424 -15.92 -14.18 12.47
N ASN A 425 -16.23 -14.51 13.72
CA ASN A 425 -15.53 -15.57 14.45
C ASN A 425 -15.75 -16.95 13.81
N ARG A 426 -16.99 -17.25 13.42
CA ARG A 426 -17.33 -18.50 12.74
C ARG A 426 -16.52 -18.66 11.44
N ARG A 427 -16.50 -17.63 10.60
CA ARG A 427 -15.76 -17.60 9.34
C ARG A 427 -14.27 -17.78 9.57
N ARG A 428 -13.71 -17.00 10.49
CA ARG A 428 -12.29 -17.08 10.83
C ARG A 428 -11.87 -18.47 11.32
N THR A 429 -12.68 -19.12 12.15
CA THR A 429 -12.41 -20.48 12.64
C THR A 429 -12.45 -21.50 11.50
N GLY A 430 -13.42 -21.37 10.59
CA GLY A 430 -13.53 -22.23 9.40
C GLY A 430 -12.29 -22.16 8.50
N ILE A 431 -11.73 -20.97 8.32
CA ILE A 431 -10.50 -20.78 7.55
C ILE A 431 -9.28 -21.37 8.28
N ALA A 432 -9.16 -21.13 9.59
CA ALA A 432 -8.05 -21.69 10.37
C ALA A 432 -8.00 -23.22 10.26
N ALA A 433 -9.16 -23.89 10.22
CA ALA A 433 -9.25 -25.32 9.99
C ALA A 433 -8.74 -25.73 8.59
N LYS A 434 -9.08 -24.98 7.53
CA LYS A 434 -8.61 -25.25 6.16
C LYS A 434 -7.08 -25.08 6.00
N THR A 435 -6.50 -24.10 6.69
CA THR A 435 -5.07 -23.78 6.60
C THR A 435 -4.20 -24.51 7.62
N ALA A 436 -4.77 -25.41 8.41
CA ALA A 436 -4.06 -26.14 9.48
C ALA A 436 -2.99 -27.12 8.98
N GLY A 437 -3.02 -27.53 7.70
CA GLY A 437 -2.08 -28.52 7.14
C GLY A 437 -0.60 -28.13 7.18
N GLY A 438 -0.27 -26.84 7.30
CA GLY A 438 1.10 -26.32 7.47
C GLY A 438 1.41 -25.77 8.88
N TYR A 439 0.46 -25.87 9.81
CA TYR A 439 0.59 -25.29 11.14
C TYR A 439 1.43 -26.16 12.07
N ASN A 440 2.57 -25.61 12.51
CA ASN A 440 3.39 -26.22 13.55
C ASN A 440 3.23 -25.39 14.86
N PRO A 441 2.54 -25.93 15.87
CA PRO A 441 2.25 -25.19 17.10
C PRO A 441 3.50 -24.80 17.89
N LEU A 442 4.54 -25.64 17.89
CA LEU A 442 5.81 -25.33 18.58
C LEU A 442 6.55 -24.19 17.89
N LYS A 443 6.66 -24.23 16.55
CA LYS A 443 7.29 -23.11 15.80
C LYS A 443 6.50 -21.81 15.98
N THR A 444 5.18 -21.89 15.98
CA THR A 444 4.30 -20.71 16.18
C THR A 444 4.44 -20.15 17.59
N LEU A 445 4.55 -21.01 18.60
CA LEU A 445 4.75 -20.60 19.98
C LEU A 445 6.12 -19.94 20.15
N LEU A 446 7.18 -20.54 19.61
CA LEU A 446 8.54 -19.99 19.63
C LEU A 446 8.58 -18.62 18.93
N TYR A 447 7.95 -18.50 17.76
CA TYR A 447 7.81 -17.23 17.05
C TYR A 447 7.14 -16.17 17.94
N GLY A 448 6.03 -16.52 18.60
CA GLY A 448 5.32 -15.63 19.52
C GLY A 448 6.21 -15.17 20.69
N PHE A 449 7.00 -16.07 21.28
CA PHE A 449 7.94 -15.72 22.36
C PHE A 449 9.06 -14.80 21.90
N ILE A 450 9.68 -15.07 20.74
CA ILE A 450 10.73 -14.21 20.17
C ILE A 450 10.18 -12.81 19.93
N LEU A 451 9.01 -12.71 19.30
CA LEU A 451 8.35 -11.43 19.03
C LEU A 451 8.00 -10.69 20.32
N THR A 452 7.49 -11.40 21.35
CA THR A 452 7.22 -10.83 22.67
C THR A 452 8.47 -10.27 23.32
N TRP A 453 9.57 -11.02 23.28
CA TRP A 453 10.84 -10.59 23.85
C TRP A 453 11.39 -9.34 23.13
N ASN A 454 11.36 -9.33 21.80
CA ASN A 454 11.80 -8.19 21.01
C ASN A 454 10.96 -6.95 21.27
N LEU A 455 9.63 -7.11 21.34
CA LEU A 455 8.70 -6.02 21.68
C LEU A 455 8.95 -5.50 23.10
N PHE A 456 9.10 -6.39 24.09
CA PHE A 456 9.40 -6.02 25.47
C PHE A 456 10.69 -5.20 25.56
N ARG A 457 11.78 -5.69 24.96
CA ARG A 457 13.07 -4.96 24.94
C ARG A 457 12.94 -3.59 24.27
N THR A 458 12.14 -3.49 23.21
CA THR A 458 11.92 -2.25 22.49
C THR A 458 11.13 -1.26 23.34
N LEU A 459 10.05 -1.69 23.96
CA LEU A 459 9.22 -0.86 24.85
C LEU A 459 10.04 -0.38 26.09
N LEU A 460 10.91 -1.24 26.62
CA LEU A 460 11.78 -0.90 27.73
C LEU A 460 12.78 0.20 27.33
N ARG A 461 13.44 0.05 26.19
CA ARG A 461 14.42 1.01 25.67
C ARG A 461 13.79 2.36 25.30
N ASP A 462 12.56 2.33 24.80
CA ASP A 462 11.80 3.54 24.44
C ASP A 462 11.19 4.24 25.67
N GLY A 463 11.20 3.62 26.85
CA GLY A 463 10.51 4.14 28.05
C GLY A 463 8.99 3.96 28.03
N SER A 464 8.44 3.30 27.01
CA SER A 464 6.99 3.14 26.80
C SER A 464 6.41 1.89 27.47
N LEU A 465 7.21 1.09 28.19
CA LEU A 465 6.77 -0.20 28.73
C LEU A 465 5.57 -0.06 29.67
N LYS A 466 5.55 0.94 30.56
CA LYS A 466 4.45 1.17 31.50
C LYS A 466 3.18 1.63 30.76
N ALA A 467 3.31 2.58 29.84
CA ALA A 467 2.19 3.18 29.14
C ALA A 467 1.54 2.23 28.11
N VAL A 468 2.34 1.44 27.41
CA VAL A 468 1.90 0.59 26.30
C VAL A 468 1.82 -0.88 26.72
N GLY A 469 2.89 -1.40 27.33
CA GLY A 469 2.99 -2.81 27.74
C GLY A 469 1.95 -3.22 28.79
N GLY A 470 1.64 -2.35 29.73
CA GLY A 470 0.59 -2.58 30.73
C GLY A 470 -0.78 -2.78 30.09
N THR A 471 -1.11 -1.97 29.08
CA THR A 471 -2.36 -2.10 28.32
C THR A 471 -2.38 -3.41 27.52
N TYR A 472 -1.27 -3.79 26.87
CA TYR A 472 -1.20 -5.08 26.16
C TYR A 472 -1.47 -6.25 27.07
N LEU A 473 -0.89 -6.27 28.28
CA LEU A 473 -1.13 -7.33 29.26
C LEU A 473 -2.59 -7.37 29.70
N ARG A 474 -3.19 -6.21 29.99
CA ARG A 474 -4.61 -6.12 30.38
C ARG A 474 -5.51 -6.73 29.30
N TYR A 475 -5.35 -6.34 28.04
CA TYR A 475 -6.14 -6.89 26.93
C TYR A 475 -5.84 -8.36 26.64
N PHE A 476 -4.61 -8.82 26.83
CA PHE A 476 -4.28 -10.25 26.70
C PHE A 476 -5.05 -11.10 27.72
N PHE A 477 -5.12 -10.66 28.98
CA PHE A 477 -5.79 -11.39 30.05
C PHE A 477 -7.32 -11.24 30.03
N SER A 478 -7.88 -10.25 29.35
CA SER A 478 -9.32 -10.07 29.16
C SER A 478 -9.78 -10.70 27.82
N ASP A 479 -9.86 -9.88 26.77
CA ASP A 479 -10.36 -10.28 25.45
C ASP A 479 -9.45 -11.30 24.75
N GLY A 480 -8.12 -11.22 24.95
CA GLY A 480 -7.17 -12.15 24.37
C GLY A 480 -7.46 -13.59 24.77
N ARG A 481 -7.62 -13.88 26.05
CA ARG A 481 -8.00 -15.23 26.54
C ARG A 481 -9.36 -15.68 26.04
N ARG A 482 -10.29 -14.76 25.87
CA ARG A 482 -11.65 -15.06 25.40
C ARG A 482 -11.70 -15.48 23.94
N TYR A 483 -11.00 -14.74 23.07
CA TYR A 483 -11.13 -14.86 21.61
C TYR A 483 -9.92 -15.50 20.90
N LEU A 484 -8.75 -15.48 21.52
CA LEU A 484 -7.50 -15.93 20.93
C LEU A 484 -6.89 -17.08 21.74
N ARG A 485 -7.22 -18.32 21.38
CA ARG A 485 -6.82 -19.51 22.12
C ARG A 485 -5.59 -20.20 21.50
N GLY A 486 -4.81 -20.87 22.34
CA GLY A 486 -3.65 -21.67 21.94
C GLY A 486 -2.48 -20.86 21.39
N ALA A 487 -1.46 -21.56 20.89
CA ALA A 487 -0.23 -20.95 20.36
C ALA A 487 -0.47 -19.99 19.21
N GLY A 488 -1.42 -20.33 18.31
CA GLY A 488 -1.79 -19.47 17.18
C GLY A 488 -2.43 -18.16 17.63
N GLY A 489 -3.34 -18.21 18.61
CA GLY A 489 -3.98 -17.01 19.18
C GLY A 489 -2.99 -16.12 19.90
N PHE A 490 -2.07 -16.69 20.68
CA PHE A 490 -0.99 -15.95 21.34
C PHE A 490 -0.11 -15.22 20.32
N ALA A 491 0.42 -15.94 19.33
CA ALA A 491 1.28 -15.36 18.29
C ALA A 491 0.55 -14.25 17.51
N GLN A 492 -0.74 -14.44 17.24
CA GLN A 492 -1.56 -13.43 16.57
C GLN A 492 -1.73 -12.16 17.42
N PHE A 493 -1.98 -12.30 18.72
CA PHE A 493 -2.10 -11.16 19.63
C PHE A 493 -0.80 -10.34 19.65
N VAL A 494 0.33 -11.02 19.86
CA VAL A 494 1.64 -10.35 19.90
C VAL A 494 1.98 -9.69 18.57
N ASN A 495 1.62 -10.33 17.45
CA ASN A 495 1.75 -9.70 16.13
C ASN A 495 0.94 -8.40 16.05
N ARG A 496 -0.30 -8.37 16.55
CA ARG A 496 -1.11 -7.14 16.58
C ARG A 496 -0.52 -6.06 17.49
N CYS A 497 0.09 -6.44 18.60
CA CYS A 497 0.84 -5.51 19.44
C CYS A 497 2.07 -4.93 18.71
N ALA A 498 2.78 -5.72 17.92
CA ALA A 498 3.90 -5.23 17.10
C ALA A 498 3.43 -4.27 16.00
N VAL A 499 2.33 -4.59 15.32
CA VAL A 499 1.68 -3.69 14.34
C VAL A 499 1.24 -2.39 15.03
N HIS A 500 0.55 -2.48 16.17
CA HIS A 500 0.16 -1.30 16.96
C HIS A 500 1.38 -0.45 17.34
N TRP A 501 2.48 -1.09 17.80
CA TRP A 501 3.70 -0.38 18.16
C TRP A 501 4.23 0.49 17.02
N HIS A 502 4.18 -0.01 15.78
CA HIS A 502 4.55 0.81 14.62
C HIS A 502 3.69 2.08 14.54
N PHE A 503 2.37 1.96 14.54
CA PHE A 503 1.48 3.12 14.42
C PHE A 503 1.60 4.07 15.61
N TYR A 504 1.71 3.53 16.82
CA TYR A 504 1.90 4.32 18.04
C TYR A 504 3.17 5.16 17.97
N LYS A 505 4.28 4.56 17.56
CA LYS A 505 5.57 5.24 17.45
C LYS A 505 5.54 6.22 16.29
N PHE A 506 5.11 5.78 15.12
CA PHE A 506 5.01 6.57 13.91
C PHE A 506 4.22 7.87 14.15
N THR A 507 3.01 7.79 14.67
CA THR A 507 2.16 8.98 14.91
C THR A 507 2.80 9.95 15.89
N ARG A 508 3.50 9.48 16.92
CA ARG A 508 4.19 10.34 17.88
C ARG A 508 5.44 10.99 17.32
N GLU A 509 6.22 10.28 16.53
CA GLU A 509 7.39 10.84 15.85
C GLU A 509 6.97 11.93 14.85
N MET A 510 5.85 11.70 14.15
CA MET A 510 5.23 12.67 13.25
C MET A 510 4.77 13.92 14.00
N THR A 511 3.98 13.75 15.07
CA THR A 511 3.48 14.88 15.88
C THR A 511 4.60 15.69 16.53
N ALA A 512 5.71 15.02 16.88
CA ALA A 512 6.88 15.67 17.45
C ALA A 512 7.78 16.35 16.38
N GLY A 513 7.39 16.33 15.09
CA GLY A 513 8.15 16.90 14.00
C GLY A 513 9.47 16.19 13.67
N ARG A 514 9.67 14.97 14.19
CA ARG A 514 10.87 14.17 13.92
C ARG A 514 10.77 13.34 12.63
N LEU A 515 9.58 13.15 12.13
CA LEU A 515 9.32 12.59 10.81
C LEU A 515 8.60 13.63 9.96
N ARG A 516 8.87 13.62 8.67
CA ARG A 516 8.17 14.46 7.70
C ARG A 516 7.18 13.60 6.92
N LEU A 517 5.91 14.04 6.86
CA LEU A 517 4.99 13.52 5.85
C LEU A 517 5.43 14.11 4.51
N TYR A 518 5.69 13.27 3.52
CA TYR A 518 5.97 13.69 2.15
C TYR A 518 7.00 14.83 2.01
N ASN A 519 8.14 14.71 2.70
CA ASN A 519 9.26 15.62 2.52
C ASN A 519 8.85 17.07 2.26
N SER A 520 8.48 17.79 3.31
CA SER A 520 8.43 19.24 3.29
C SER A 520 9.86 19.74 3.12
N GLY A 521 10.25 20.00 1.87
CA GLY A 521 11.54 20.55 1.47
C GLY A 521 11.78 21.89 2.04
#